data_481982ef2b058cc2bc4c036b38c53057
#
_entry.id   481982ef2b058cc2bc4c036b38c53057
#
_cell.length_a   1.000
_cell.length_b   1.000
_cell.length_c   1.000
_cell.angle_alpha   90.00
_cell.angle_beta   90.00
_cell.angle_gamma   90.00
#
_symmetry.space_group_name_H-M   'P 1'
#
loop_
_entity.id
_entity.type
_entity.pdbx_description
1 polymer ?
#
loop_
_entity_poly.entity_id
_entity_poly.type
_entity_poly.pdbx_seq_one_letter_code
_entity_poly.pdbx_strand_id
1 'polypeptide(L)'
;MLFRSLKGFRHGGANHKVRQMMTDIMQNVQHWDSDDEVENYLERILRREVGDKSGLIYGIGHAIYTLSDPRAVELKKQARFLAAKTGYADQFALYERIERLAPDAFHKVTGNEKVVCANVDFYSGLVYEMLGIPEDLYTPMFAVSRISGWCAHRIEELTTGGRIIRPAYRALPTGQTYIPLKDRHYDTKSVL
;
A
#
# COMPACT_ATOMS: atom_id res chain seq x y z
N MET A 1 19.53 9.82 8.25
CA MET A 1 19.73 9.00 7.03
C MET A 1 18.68 7.90 6.86
N LEU A 2 18.15 7.30 7.92
CA LEU A 2 17.13 6.24 7.90
C LEU A 2 15.77 6.67 7.32
N PHE A 3 15.37 7.92 7.50
CA PHE A 3 14.10 8.45 6.96
C PHE A 3 14.03 8.52 5.43
N ARG A 4 15.15 8.62 4.73
CA ARG A 4 15.17 8.63 3.26
C ARG A 4 14.79 7.28 2.64
N SER A 5 15.02 6.16 3.32
CA SER A 5 14.62 4.83 2.83
C SER A 5 13.11 4.64 2.75
N LEU A 6 12.35 5.41 3.52
CA LEU A 6 10.87 5.39 3.53
C LEU A 6 10.24 6.43 2.59
N LYS A 7 11.04 7.31 1.97
CA LYS A 7 10.55 8.34 1.04
C LYS A 7 10.47 7.83 -0.41
N GLY A 8 10.86 6.60 -0.68
CA GLY A 8 10.83 6.01 -2.02
C GLY A 8 9.40 5.63 -2.45
N PHE A 9 9.16 5.61 -3.76
CA PHE A 9 7.86 5.26 -4.33
C PHE A 9 7.45 3.79 -4.11
N ARG A 10 8.36 2.95 -3.63
CA ARG A 10 8.10 1.52 -3.36
C ARG A 10 8.02 1.17 -1.87
N HIS A 11 8.26 2.12 -0.97
CA HIS A 11 8.27 1.83 0.47
C HIS A 11 7.89 3.06 1.29
N GLY A 12 7.06 2.84 2.32
CA GLY A 12 6.66 3.88 3.29
C GLY A 12 5.49 4.77 2.84
N GLY A 13 4.93 4.58 1.65
CA GLY A 13 3.83 5.39 1.14
C GLY A 13 2.52 4.64 0.90
N ALA A 14 2.43 3.36 1.30
CA ALA A 14 1.28 2.52 0.93
C ALA A 14 -0.04 3.01 1.55
N ASN A 15 -0.04 3.37 2.83
CA ASN A 15 -1.23 3.91 3.50
C ASN A 15 -1.69 5.26 2.92
N HIS A 16 -0.74 6.12 2.53
CA HIS A 16 -1.04 7.36 1.82
C HIS A 16 -1.71 7.09 0.47
N LYS A 17 -1.20 6.12 -0.29
CA LYS A 17 -1.81 5.70 -1.55
C LYS A 17 -3.21 5.12 -1.37
N VAL A 18 -3.44 4.33 -0.32
CA VAL A 18 -4.78 3.86 0.04
C VAL A 18 -5.70 5.06 0.29
N ARG A 19 -5.24 6.03 1.06
CA ARG A 19 -6.03 7.24 1.37
C ARG A 19 -6.41 8.02 0.11
N GLN A 20 -5.46 8.24 -0.79
CA GLN A 20 -5.72 8.90 -2.07
C GLN A 20 -6.75 8.14 -2.91
N MET A 21 -6.60 6.83 -3.05
CA MET A 21 -7.54 5.98 -3.76
C MET A 21 -8.93 6.02 -3.13
N MET A 22 -9.03 5.94 -1.80
CA MET A 22 -10.33 6.01 -1.12
C MET A 22 -11.00 7.35 -1.30
N THR A 23 -10.25 8.45 -1.27
CA THR A 23 -10.77 9.79 -1.56
C THR A 23 -11.30 9.87 -2.99
N ASP A 24 -10.60 9.33 -3.95
CA ASP A 24 -11.03 9.27 -5.34
C ASP A 24 -12.32 8.45 -5.51
N ILE A 25 -12.40 7.28 -4.87
CA ILE A 25 -13.60 6.44 -4.88
C ILE A 25 -14.80 7.21 -4.27
N MET A 26 -14.61 7.81 -3.10
CA MET A 26 -15.67 8.54 -2.40
C MET A 26 -16.20 9.74 -3.19
N GLN A 27 -15.38 10.34 -4.03
CA GLN A 27 -15.78 11.48 -4.88
C GLN A 27 -16.49 11.05 -6.17
N ASN A 28 -16.24 9.86 -6.67
CA ASN A 28 -16.69 9.41 -7.98
C ASN A 28 -17.76 8.31 -7.95
N VAL A 29 -17.92 7.60 -6.84
CA VAL A 29 -18.99 6.63 -6.61
C VAL A 29 -20.12 7.33 -5.87
N GLN A 30 -21.34 7.28 -6.42
CA GLN A 30 -22.50 7.99 -5.83
C GLN A 30 -23.16 7.17 -4.73
N HIS A 31 -23.31 5.87 -4.94
CA HIS A 31 -23.97 4.98 -4.00
C HIS A 31 -22.97 4.00 -3.40
N TRP A 32 -22.38 4.40 -2.27
CA TRP A 32 -21.38 3.58 -1.56
C TRP A 32 -21.93 2.27 -1.01
N ASP A 33 -23.25 2.17 -0.92
CA ASP A 33 -24.01 0.98 -0.51
C ASP A 33 -24.32 0.02 -1.67
N SER A 34 -24.08 0.42 -2.91
CA SER A 34 -24.24 -0.41 -4.10
C SER A 34 -22.97 -1.22 -4.38
N ASP A 35 -23.08 -2.56 -4.30
CA ASP A 35 -21.98 -3.45 -4.65
C ASP A 35 -21.58 -3.31 -6.13
N ASP A 36 -22.58 -3.23 -7.02
CA ASP A 36 -22.36 -3.14 -8.47
C ASP A 36 -21.60 -1.86 -8.85
N GLU A 37 -21.95 -0.72 -8.24
CA GLU A 37 -21.31 0.55 -8.54
C GLU A 37 -19.87 0.57 -8.03
N VAL A 38 -19.65 0.08 -6.80
CA VAL A 38 -18.30 -0.02 -6.21
C VAL A 38 -17.45 -1.00 -7.00
N GLU A 39 -17.96 -2.21 -7.32
CA GLU A 39 -17.20 -3.20 -8.09
C GLU A 39 -16.82 -2.67 -9.48
N ASN A 40 -17.77 -2.05 -10.17
CA ASN A 40 -17.50 -1.44 -11.48
C ASN A 40 -16.37 -0.39 -11.39
N TYR A 41 -16.36 0.44 -10.34
CA TYR A 41 -15.31 1.42 -10.15
C TYR A 41 -13.95 0.76 -9.88
N LEU A 42 -13.90 -0.31 -9.08
CA LEU A 42 -12.68 -1.10 -8.85
C LEU A 42 -12.14 -1.72 -10.15
N GLU A 43 -13.03 -2.27 -11.00
CA GLU A 43 -12.64 -2.77 -12.32
C GLU A 43 -12.00 -1.67 -13.19
N ARG A 44 -12.58 -0.47 -13.19
CA ARG A 44 -12.02 0.68 -13.93
C ARG A 44 -10.66 1.12 -13.40
N ILE A 45 -10.44 1.07 -12.07
CA ILE A 45 -9.10 1.29 -11.49
C ILE A 45 -8.12 0.25 -12.05
N LEU A 46 -8.49 -1.04 -12.02
CA LEU A 46 -7.64 -2.13 -12.50
C LEU A 46 -7.34 -2.03 -14.00
N ARG A 47 -8.30 -1.54 -14.80
CA ARG A 47 -8.12 -1.25 -16.23
C ARG A 47 -7.35 0.04 -16.51
N ARG A 48 -6.93 0.78 -15.48
CA ARG A 48 -6.21 2.06 -15.58
C ARG A 48 -7.00 3.20 -16.20
N GLU A 49 -8.31 3.15 -16.11
CA GLU A 49 -9.21 4.16 -16.68
C GLU A 49 -9.40 5.34 -15.75
N VAL A 50 -9.37 5.11 -14.44
CA VAL A 50 -9.63 6.09 -13.38
C VAL A 50 -8.54 6.08 -12.32
N GLY A 51 -8.62 7.01 -11.36
CA GLY A 51 -7.66 7.18 -10.29
C GLY A 51 -6.29 7.61 -10.80
N ASP A 52 -5.23 7.13 -10.18
CA ASP A 52 -3.84 7.42 -10.58
C ASP A 52 -3.36 6.58 -11.78
N LYS A 53 -4.25 5.80 -12.39
CA LYS A 53 -4.00 4.95 -13.57
C LYS A 53 -2.90 3.92 -13.39
N SER A 54 -2.57 3.58 -12.13
CA SER A 54 -1.58 2.53 -11.83
C SER A 54 -2.09 1.13 -12.13
N GLY A 55 -3.41 0.93 -12.11
CA GLY A 55 -4.04 -0.40 -12.20
C GLY A 55 -3.94 -1.19 -10.90
N LEU A 56 -3.78 -0.50 -9.77
CA LEU A 56 -3.62 -1.11 -8.45
C LEU A 56 -4.75 -0.69 -7.51
N ILE A 57 -5.36 -1.67 -6.84
CA ILE A 57 -6.18 -1.43 -5.67
C ILE A 57 -5.23 -1.43 -4.46
N TYR A 58 -4.85 -0.24 -4.02
CA TYR A 58 -3.89 -0.09 -2.93
C TYR A 58 -4.42 -0.66 -1.62
N GLY A 59 -3.53 -1.30 -0.87
CA GLY A 59 -3.89 -1.98 0.38
C GLY A 59 -4.47 -3.38 0.19
N ILE A 60 -4.72 -3.82 -1.06
CA ILE A 60 -5.16 -5.16 -1.39
C ILE A 60 -4.00 -5.92 -2.03
N GLY A 61 -3.71 -7.09 -1.49
CA GLY A 61 -2.56 -7.93 -1.86
C GLY A 61 -1.43 -7.88 -0.84
N HIS A 62 -0.74 -9.00 -0.69
CA HIS A 62 0.41 -9.14 0.20
C HIS A 62 1.46 -10.07 -0.42
N ALA A 63 2.74 -9.81 -0.13
CA ALA A 63 3.83 -10.63 -0.66
C ALA A 63 3.90 -12.03 -0.02
N ILE A 64 3.45 -12.15 1.24
CA ILE A 64 3.56 -13.36 2.06
C ILE A 64 2.17 -13.93 2.38
N TYR A 65 1.25 -13.10 2.89
CA TYR A 65 -0.08 -13.55 3.30
C TYR A 65 -0.99 -13.68 2.08
N THR A 66 -1.67 -14.82 1.99
CA THR A 66 -2.62 -15.12 0.91
C THR A 66 -4.07 -15.15 1.40
N LEU A 67 -4.30 -15.66 2.62
CA LEU A 67 -5.66 -15.75 3.19
C LEU A 67 -6.05 -14.46 3.93
N SER A 68 -5.21 -13.99 4.82
CA SER A 68 -5.39 -12.73 5.55
C SER A 68 -4.09 -12.24 6.16
N ASP A 69 -3.93 -10.93 6.29
CA ASP A 69 -2.90 -10.33 7.13
C ASP A 69 -3.44 -10.20 8.57
N PRO A 70 -2.89 -10.92 9.56
CA PRO A 70 -3.40 -10.89 10.93
C PRO A 70 -3.39 -9.48 11.54
N ARG A 71 -2.47 -8.61 11.09
CA ARG A 71 -2.41 -7.21 11.53
C ARG A 71 -3.59 -6.41 10.98
N ALA A 72 -3.96 -6.64 9.72
CA ALA A 72 -5.13 -6.01 9.09
C ALA A 72 -6.42 -6.46 9.79
N VAL A 73 -6.53 -7.73 10.15
CA VAL A 73 -7.70 -8.28 10.87
C VAL A 73 -7.88 -7.60 12.23
N GLU A 74 -6.81 -7.48 13.02
CA GLU A 74 -6.88 -6.80 14.33
C GLU A 74 -7.14 -5.30 14.18
N LEU A 75 -6.47 -4.64 13.24
CA LEU A 75 -6.67 -3.22 12.98
C LEU A 75 -8.10 -2.92 12.51
N LYS A 76 -8.68 -3.78 11.68
CA LYS A 76 -10.08 -3.70 11.23
C LYS A 76 -11.07 -3.69 12.41
N LYS A 77 -10.84 -4.53 13.43
CA LYS A 77 -11.67 -4.55 14.64
C LYS A 77 -11.63 -3.21 15.37
N GLN A 78 -10.45 -2.64 15.54
CA GLN A 78 -10.27 -1.33 16.17
C GLN A 78 -10.87 -0.21 15.29
N ALA A 79 -10.69 -0.27 13.98
CA ALA A 79 -11.28 0.68 13.04
C ALA A 79 -12.81 0.70 13.12
N ARG A 80 -13.45 -0.47 13.20
CA ARG A 80 -14.92 -0.58 13.37
C ARG A 80 -15.38 0.10 14.66
N PHE A 81 -14.68 -0.15 15.77
CA PHE A 81 -15.01 0.46 17.06
C PHE A 81 -14.86 2.00 17.05
N LEU A 82 -13.79 2.49 16.43
CA LEU A 82 -13.55 3.93 16.31
C LEU A 82 -14.58 4.57 15.37
N ALA A 83 -14.85 3.99 14.21
CA ALA A 83 -15.78 4.52 13.23
C ALA A 83 -17.19 4.75 13.82
N ALA A 84 -17.67 3.83 14.65
CA ALA A 84 -18.94 3.97 15.34
C ALA A 84 -18.96 5.16 16.34
N LYS A 85 -17.80 5.60 16.85
CA LYS A 85 -17.68 6.69 17.84
C LYS A 85 -17.34 8.04 17.23
N THR A 86 -16.77 8.06 16.04
CA THR A 86 -16.20 9.28 15.44
C THR A 86 -16.99 9.77 14.21
N GLY A 87 -18.12 9.13 13.89
CA GLY A 87 -18.94 9.52 12.75
C GLY A 87 -18.43 9.02 11.38
N TYR A 88 -17.53 8.05 11.37
CA TYR A 88 -16.94 7.46 10.16
C TYR A 88 -17.58 6.13 9.75
N ALA A 89 -18.78 5.83 10.25
CA ALA A 89 -19.44 4.53 10.02
C ALA A 89 -19.64 4.21 8.52
N ASP A 90 -20.10 5.19 7.73
CA ASP A 90 -20.34 4.99 6.30
C ASP A 90 -19.04 4.80 5.52
N GLN A 91 -18.00 5.56 5.86
CA GLN A 91 -16.68 5.37 5.26
C GLN A 91 -16.12 3.98 5.59
N PHE A 92 -16.21 3.56 6.86
CA PHE A 92 -15.76 2.23 7.26
C PHE A 92 -16.54 1.13 6.53
N ALA A 93 -17.84 1.27 6.35
CA ALA A 93 -18.66 0.34 5.57
C ALA A 93 -18.19 0.24 4.10
N LEU A 94 -17.80 1.37 3.50
CA LEU A 94 -17.20 1.38 2.16
C LEU A 94 -15.87 0.62 2.13
N TYR A 95 -14.99 0.79 3.14
CA TYR A 95 -13.75 0.01 3.24
C TYR A 95 -14.02 -1.49 3.32
N GLU A 96 -14.99 -1.93 4.14
CA GLU A 96 -15.37 -3.35 4.22
C GLU A 96 -15.91 -3.88 2.90
N ARG A 97 -16.70 -3.08 2.18
CA ARG A 97 -17.23 -3.42 0.87
C ARG A 97 -16.12 -3.60 -0.15
N ILE A 98 -15.18 -2.66 -0.22
CA ILE A 98 -14.02 -2.75 -1.12
C ILE A 98 -13.17 -3.98 -0.79
N GLU A 99 -12.86 -4.24 0.48
CA GLU A 99 -12.12 -5.45 0.88
C GLU A 99 -12.78 -6.72 0.39
N ARG A 100 -14.12 -6.78 0.42
CA ARG A 100 -14.90 -7.94 -0.02
C ARG A 100 -14.94 -8.07 -1.55
N LEU A 101 -15.11 -6.97 -2.28
CA LEU A 101 -15.30 -6.97 -3.74
C LEU A 101 -13.99 -6.98 -4.52
N ALA A 102 -12.90 -6.47 -3.95
CA ALA A 102 -11.64 -6.33 -4.66
C ALA A 102 -11.04 -7.65 -5.18
N PRO A 103 -11.11 -8.80 -4.48
CA PRO A 103 -10.66 -10.08 -5.02
C PRO A 103 -11.40 -10.48 -6.30
N ASP A 104 -12.73 -10.36 -6.33
CA ASP A 104 -13.54 -10.74 -7.47
C ASP A 104 -13.30 -9.80 -8.65
N ALA A 105 -13.24 -8.49 -8.42
CA ALA A 105 -12.89 -7.51 -9.43
C ALA A 105 -11.48 -7.77 -10.01
N PHE A 106 -10.51 -8.14 -9.16
CA PHE A 106 -9.16 -8.51 -9.59
C PHE A 106 -9.15 -9.73 -10.50
N HIS A 107 -9.82 -10.82 -10.11
CA HIS A 107 -9.94 -12.05 -10.93
C HIS A 107 -10.60 -11.75 -12.27
N LYS A 108 -11.68 -10.99 -12.25
CA LYS A 108 -12.49 -10.66 -13.42
C LYS A 108 -11.72 -9.84 -14.47
N VAL A 109 -10.92 -8.88 -14.01
CA VAL A 109 -10.16 -8.00 -14.92
C VAL A 109 -8.83 -8.62 -15.36
N THR A 110 -8.12 -9.31 -14.45
CA THR A 110 -6.76 -9.80 -14.74
C THR A 110 -6.72 -11.25 -15.23
N GLY A 111 -7.79 -12.02 -15.01
CA GLY A 111 -7.81 -13.46 -15.25
C GLY A 111 -6.87 -14.25 -14.33
N ASN A 112 -6.34 -13.63 -13.28
CA ASN A 112 -5.37 -14.24 -12.38
C ASN A 112 -6.09 -14.77 -11.13
N GLU A 113 -5.99 -16.07 -10.87
CA GLU A 113 -6.62 -16.76 -9.74
C GLU A 113 -5.85 -16.56 -8.41
N LYS A 114 -4.83 -15.70 -8.38
CA LYS A 114 -4.10 -15.43 -7.15
C LYS A 114 -5.04 -14.86 -6.10
N VAL A 115 -5.10 -15.51 -4.95
CA VAL A 115 -5.81 -14.98 -3.79
C VAL A 115 -5.14 -13.70 -3.32
N VAL A 116 -5.94 -12.65 -3.19
CA VAL A 116 -5.50 -11.35 -2.67
C VAL A 116 -6.30 -11.00 -1.42
N CYS A 117 -5.63 -10.45 -0.42
CA CYS A 117 -6.26 -10.04 0.83
C CYS A 117 -5.84 -8.62 1.20
N ALA A 118 -6.61 -7.95 2.06
CA ALA A 118 -6.22 -6.67 2.60
C ALA A 118 -4.95 -6.80 3.46
N ASN A 119 -4.04 -5.86 3.30
CA ASN A 119 -2.87 -5.71 4.15
C ASN A 119 -3.09 -4.61 5.20
N VAL A 120 -2.15 -4.45 6.13
CA VAL A 120 -2.28 -3.50 7.25
C VAL A 120 -2.45 -2.05 6.78
N ASP A 121 -1.90 -1.68 5.63
CA ASP A 121 -1.98 -0.32 5.10
C ASP A 121 -3.39 0.05 4.64
N PHE A 122 -4.24 -0.93 4.35
CA PHE A 122 -5.61 -0.70 3.92
C PHE A 122 -6.43 0.04 4.99
N TYR A 123 -6.32 -0.36 6.26
CA TYR A 123 -7.08 0.26 7.35
C TYR A 123 -6.30 1.32 8.13
N SER A 124 -4.96 1.32 8.07
CA SER A 124 -4.14 2.19 8.94
C SER A 124 -4.38 3.68 8.68
N GLY A 125 -4.53 4.09 7.43
CA GLY A 125 -4.81 5.48 7.08
C GLY A 125 -6.16 5.96 7.62
N LEU A 126 -7.21 5.13 7.55
CA LEU A 126 -8.52 5.44 8.12
C LEU A 126 -8.47 5.58 9.66
N VAL A 127 -7.73 4.68 10.33
CA VAL A 127 -7.56 4.78 11.79
C VAL A 127 -6.84 6.07 12.17
N TYR A 128 -5.80 6.43 11.45
CA TYR A 128 -5.07 7.68 11.71
C TYR A 128 -5.95 8.91 11.51
N GLU A 129 -6.78 8.92 10.47
CA GLU A 129 -7.74 9.98 10.20
C GLU A 129 -8.76 10.12 11.34
N MET A 130 -9.37 9.01 11.78
CA MET A 130 -10.31 9.00 12.90
C MET A 130 -9.69 9.47 14.23
N LEU A 131 -8.37 9.31 14.38
CA LEU A 131 -7.60 9.81 15.52
C LEU A 131 -7.13 11.26 15.34
N GLY A 132 -7.45 11.91 14.23
CA GLY A 132 -7.03 13.27 13.92
C GLY A 132 -5.54 13.42 13.64
N ILE A 133 -4.85 12.35 13.27
CA ILE A 133 -3.42 12.38 12.91
C ILE A 133 -3.30 12.97 11.50
N PRO A 134 -2.53 14.05 11.30
CA PRO A 134 -2.30 14.63 9.97
C PRO A 134 -1.65 13.61 9.01
N GLU A 135 -2.04 13.66 7.75
CA GLU A 135 -1.58 12.73 6.72
C GLU A 135 -0.05 12.74 6.54
N ASP A 136 0.59 13.91 6.70
CA ASP A 136 2.05 14.07 6.65
C ASP A 136 2.79 13.24 7.71
N LEU A 137 2.10 12.82 8.78
CA LEU A 137 2.69 11.99 9.85
C LEU A 137 2.54 10.48 9.62
N TYR A 138 1.81 10.02 8.60
CA TYR A 138 1.59 8.58 8.40
C TYR A 138 2.89 7.81 8.17
N THR A 139 3.76 8.30 7.29
CA THR A 139 5.09 7.68 7.08
C THR A 139 6.02 7.86 8.30
N PRO A 140 6.11 9.02 8.95
CA PRO A 140 6.81 9.15 10.24
C PRO A 140 6.34 8.18 11.33
N MET A 141 5.03 7.97 11.49
CA MET A 141 4.49 7.00 12.45
C MET A 141 4.94 5.57 12.16
N PHE A 142 4.95 5.18 10.89
CA PHE A 142 5.50 3.90 10.47
C PHE A 142 7.00 3.80 10.82
N ALA A 143 7.78 4.85 10.59
CA ALA A 143 9.21 4.89 10.92
C ALA A 143 9.46 4.75 12.42
N VAL A 144 8.71 5.46 13.25
CA VAL A 144 8.81 5.36 14.72
C VAL A 144 8.53 3.93 15.17
N SER A 145 7.47 3.30 14.68
CA SER A 145 7.14 1.91 15.00
C SER A 145 8.23 0.91 14.56
N ARG A 146 9.00 1.23 13.52
CA ARG A 146 10.05 0.36 12.99
C ARG A 146 11.40 0.53 13.71
N ILE A 147 11.61 1.61 14.48
CA ILE A 147 12.88 1.87 15.17
C ILE A 147 13.28 0.72 16.09
N SER A 148 12.35 0.17 16.83
CA SER A 148 12.62 -0.98 17.73
C SER A 148 13.17 -2.20 16.96
N GLY A 149 12.59 -2.50 15.80
CA GLY A 149 13.07 -3.59 14.93
C GLY A 149 14.46 -3.30 14.34
N TRP A 150 14.73 -2.07 13.94
CA TRP A 150 16.06 -1.69 13.48
C TRP A 150 17.11 -1.76 14.58
N CYS A 151 16.76 -1.35 15.80
CA CYS A 151 17.65 -1.49 16.96
C CYS A 151 17.93 -2.97 17.28
N ALA A 152 16.91 -3.82 17.24
CA ALA A 152 17.07 -5.26 17.47
C ALA A 152 18.02 -5.88 16.44
N HIS A 153 17.83 -5.62 15.15
CA HIS A 153 18.73 -6.08 14.10
C HIS A 153 20.16 -5.55 14.27
N ARG A 154 20.30 -4.29 14.70
CA ARG A 154 21.63 -3.72 14.93
C ARG A 154 22.34 -4.36 16.11
N ILE A 155 21.63 -4.65 17.19
CA ILE A 155 22.16 -5.36 18.36
C ILE A 155 22.58 -6.78 17.94
N GLU A 156 21.74 -7.49 17.23
CA GLU A 156 22.05 -8.83 16.70
C GLU A 156 23.33 -8.81 15.84
N GLU A 157 23.44 -7.88 14.91
CA GLU A 157 24.62 -7.72 14.07
C GLU A 157 25.89 -7.47 14.89
N LEU A 158 25.83 -6.64 15.94
CA LEU A 158 26.96 -6.35 16.81
C LEU A 158 27.37 -7.53 17.68
N THR A 159 26.38 -8.32 18.17
CA THR A 159 26.63 -9.43 19.09
C THR A 159 27.07 -10.70 18.38
N THR A 160 26.63 -10.91 17.15
CA THR A 160 27.01 -12.10 16.37
C THR A 160 28.35 -11.94 15.65
N GLY A 161 28.96 -10.76 15.66
CA GLY A 161 30.24 -10.50 15.00
C GLY A 161 30.21 -10.75 13.49
N GLY A 162 29.06 -10.57 12.88
CA GLY A 162 28.78 -10.86 11.47
C GLY A 162 29.67 -10.07 10.50
N ARG A 163 30.01 -10.69 9.39
CA ARG A 163 30.65 -10.00 8.25
C ARG A 163 29.62 -9.12 7.56
N ILE A 164 30.07 -8.07 6.88
CA ILE A 164 29.22 -7.26 6.00
C ILE A 164 28.48 -8.20 5.04
N ILE A 165 27.14 -8.17 5.11
CA ILE A 165 26.28 -8.95 4.23
C ILE A 165 26.41 -8.37 2.81
N ARG A 166 26.88 -9.19 1.89
CA ARG A 166 26.94 -8.87 0.46
C ARG A 166 25.98 -9.81 -0.25
N PRO A 167 24.72 -9.42 -0.43
CA PRO A 167 23.74 -10.28 -1.10
C PRO A 167 24.21 -10.60 -2.51
N ALA A 168 24.16 -11.89 -2.87
CA ALA A 168 24.37 -12.30 -4.25
C ALA A 168 23.14 -11.88 -5.06
N TYR A 169 23.33 -11.02 -6.04
CA TYR A 169 22.30 -10.64 -6.99
C TYR A 169 22.87 -10.69 -8.40
N ARG A 170 22.02 -10.98 -9.34
CA ARG A 170 22.36 -11.01 -10.77
C ARG A 170 21.67 -9.83 -11.45
N ALA A 171 22.41 -9.02 -12.16
CA ALA A 171 21.84 -8.02 -13.04
C ALA A 171 21.11 -8.72 -14.20
N LEU A 172 19.82 -8.43 -14.36
CA LEU A 172 19.03 -8.96 -15.47
C LEU A 172 19.42 -8.37 -16.84
N PRO A 173 19.65 -7.05 -16.95
CA PRO A 173 20.17 -6.48 -18.17
C PRO A 173 21.66 -6.82 -18.33
N THR A 174 21.99 -7.54 -19.39
CA THR A 174 23.38 -7.82 -19.77
C THR A 174 23.74 -6.95 -20.98
N GLY A 175 25.00 -6.47 -21.02
CA GLY A 175 25.53 -5.79 -22.23
C GLY A 175 25.17 -4.30 -22.34
N GLN A 176 24.74 -3.64 -21.29
CA GLN A 176 24.58 -2.19 -21.30
C GLN A 176 25.96 -1.51 -21.27
N THR A 177 26.22 -0.66 -22.25
CA THR A 177 27.43 0.18 -22.28
C THR A 177 27.30 1.30 -21.26
N TYR A 178 28.37 1.56 -20.49
CA TYR A 178 28.40 2.69 -19.57
C TYR A 178 28.32 4.01 -20.35
N ILE A 179 27.32 4.81 -20.07
CA ILE A 179 27.14 6.15 -20.62
C ILE A 179 27.60 7.17 -19.58
N PRO A 180 28.64 7.98 -19.85
CA PRO A 180 29.08 9.04 -18.96
C PRO A 180 27.95 10.00 -18.60
N LEU A 181 27.95 10.57 -17.39
CA LEU A 181 26.86 11.42 -16.91
C LEU A 181 26.50 12.58 -17.83
N LYS A 182 27.51 13.19 -18.45
CA LYS A 182 27.37 14.30 -19.42
C LYS A 182 26.64 13.91 -20.70
N ASP A 183 26.63 12.62 -21.07
CA ASP A 183 26.09 12.10 -22.31
C ASP A 183 24.74 11.39 -22.09
N ARG A 184 24.19 11.44 -20.86
CA ARG A 184 22.89 10.83 -20.52
C ARG A 184 21.75 11.75 -20.87
N HIS A 185 20.92 11.32 -21.79
CA HIS A 185 19.63 11.97 -22.07
C HIS A 185 18.54 11.31 -21.21
N TYR A 186 17.85 12.11 -20.40
CA TYR A 186 16.69 11.64 -19.65
C TYR A 186 15.49 11.55 -20.61
N ASP A 187 15.15 10.35 -21.03
CA ASP A 187 13.88 10.12 -21.68
C ASP A 187 12.78 10.07 -20.59
N THR A 188 12.02 11.16 -20.48
CA THR A 188 10.92 11.29 -19.53
C THR A 188 9.77 10.31 -19.78
N LYS A 189 9.83 9.54 -20.87
CA LYS A 189 8.80 8.55 -21.25
C LYS A 189 9.06 7.13 -20.74
N SER A 190 10.22 6.84 -20.13
CA SER A 190 10.60 5.49 -19.68
C SER A 190 10.49 5.27 -18.18
N VAL A 191 9.86 6.18 -17.43
CA VAL A 191 9.61 6.02 -15.98
C VAL A 191 8.11 5.86 -15.75
N LEU A 192 7.58 4.75 -16.24
CA LEU A 192 6.27 4.22 -15.83
C LEU A 192 6.40 2.74 -15.50
#